data_d75b5aa13bf3463297d6dd1c8a62dd41
#
_entry.id   d75b5aa13bf3463297d6dd1c8a62dd41
#
_cell.length_a   1.000
_cell.length_b   1.000
_cell.length_c   1.000
_cell.angle_alpha   90.00
_cell.angle_beta   90.00
_cell.angle_gamma   90.00
#
_symmetry.space_group_name_H-M   'P 1'
#
loop_
_entity.id
_entity.type
_entity.pdbx_description
1 polymer ?
#
loop_
_entity_poly.entity_id
_entity_poly.type
_entity_poly.pdbx_seq_one_letter_code
_entity_poly.pdbx_strand_id
1 'polypeptide(L)'
;TDDNNTIDDESSREMAKHIFVDLAFYSCYGFSYEGLFNNAYLGTEVKRIVLQNAEKSVLLADSSKVLKRGIYLFSTWASVSYLITDSPLPDSLAGSIRAAGTDVIDR
;
A
#
# COMPACT_ATOMS: atom_id res chain seq x y z
N THR A 1 -16.48 -6.17 19.49
CA THR A 1 -16.25 -6.35 19.02
C THR A 1 -16.11 -6.16 18.40
N ASP A 2 -16.19 -6.10 18.28
CA ASP A 2 -15.96 -6.30 17.63
C ASP A 2 -15.35 -6.18 17.13
N ASP A 3 -15.13 -5.82 17.31
CA ASP A 3 -14.52 -6.05 16.90
C ASP A 3 -13.76 -6.75 16.48
N ASN A 4 -13.60 -6.95 17.03
CA ASN A 4 -13.01 -8.20 16.76
C ASN A 4 -12.70 -8.39 15.31
N ASN A 5 -13.24 -7.72 14.48
CA ASN A 5 -12.84 -7.69 13.11
C ASN A 5 -11.58 -6.94 12.89
N THR A 6 -11.14 -6.22 13.87
CA THR A 6 -9.92 -5.49 13.70
C THR A 6 -8.78 -6.33 14.18
N ILE A 7 -7.71 -6.38 13.38
CA ILE A 7 -6.49 -7.08 13.76
C ILE A 7 -5.42 -6.07 14.15
N ASP A 8 -5.79 -4.81 14.25
CA ASP A 8 -4.81 -3.76 14.51
C ASP A 8 -4.86 -3.33 15.97
N ASP A 9 -4.61 -4.26 16.87
CA ASP A 9 -4.42 -3.93 18.28
C ASP A 9 -2.93 -4.03 18.59
N GLU A 10 -2.58 -3.70 19.82
CA GLU A 10 -1.17 -3.67 20.22
C GLU A 10 -0.53 -5.04 20.07
N SER A 11 -1.26 -6.08 20.43
CA SER A 11 -0.76 -7.44 20.34
C SER A 11 -0.49 -7.84 18.90
N SER A 12 -1.40 -7.49 18.00
CA SER A 12 -1.24 -7.80 16.59
C SER A 12 -0.10 -7.00 15.97
N ARG A 13 0.05 -5.74 16.36
CA ARG A 13 1.15 -4.92 15.86
C ARG A 13 2.49 -5.48 16.33
N GLU A 14 2.57 -5.93 17.59
CA GLU A 14 3.79 -6.51 18.11
C GLU A 14 4.14 -7.79 17.34
N MET A 15 3.16 -8.64 17.10
CA MET A 15 3.38 -9.86 16.34
C MET A 15 3.85 -9.55 14.91
N ALA A 16 3.22 -8.56 14.29
CA ALA A 16 3.54 -8.21 12.90
C ALA A 16 5.00 -7.80 12.73
N LYS A 17 5.60 -7.21 13.75
CA LYS A 17 7.00 -6.79 13.70
C LYS A 17 7.96 -7.96 13.53
N HIS A 18 7.50 -9.16 13.84
CA HIS A 18 8.32 -10.37 13.73
C HIS A 18 8.00 -11.21 12.50
N ILE A 19 7.11 -10.71 11.64
CA ILE A 19 6.73 -11.41 10.42
C ILE A 19 7.52 -10.85 9.26
N PHE A 20 8.28 -11.70 8.60
CA PHE A 20 9.08 -11.32 7.43
C PHE A 20 8.64 -12.19 6.27
N VAL A 21 8.33 -11.58 5.15
CA VAL A 21 7.86 -12.29 3.96
C VAL A 21 8.69 -11.91 2.76
N ASP A 22 8.80 -12.82 1.80
CA ASP A 22 9.55 -12.54 0.58
C ASP A 22 8.76 -11.64 -0.34
N LEU A 23 7.44 -11.79 -0.36
CA LEU A 23 6.59 -11.08 -1.29
C LEU A 23 5.25 -10.82 -0.63
N ALA A 24 4.81 -9.57 -0.68
CA ALA A 24 3.51 -9.18 -0.14
C ALA A 24 2.67 -8.54 -1.24
N PHE A 25 1.42 -9.00 -1.38
CA PHE A 25 0.44 -8.39 -2.28
C PHE A 25 -0.57 -7.64 -1.43
N TYR A 26 -0.98 -6.46 -1.88
CA TYR A 26 -1.91 -5.67 -1.10
C TYR A 26 -2.67 -4.68 -1.98
N SER A 27 -3.65 -4.04 -1.37
CA SER A 27 -4.45 -3.03 -2.04
C SER A 27 -4.51 -1.78 -1.17
N CYS A 28 -5.14 -0.74 -1.69
CA CYS A 28 -5.32 0.50 -0.97
C CYS A 28 -6.66 1.11 -1.33
N TYR A 29 -7.07 2.12 -0.59
CA TYR A 29 -8.28 2.88 -0.91
C TYR A 29 -8.04 3.75 -2.15
N GLY A 30 -6.84 4.33 -2.25
CA GLY A 30 -6.48 5.17 -3.37
C GLY A 30 -5.01 5.51 -3.31
N PHE A 31 -4.49 6.10 -4.39
CA PHE A 31 -3.10 6.52 -4.41
C PHE A 31 -2.94 7.79 -5.25
N SER A 32 -1.89 8.52 -4.94
CA SER A 32 -1.56 9.75 -5.64
C SER A 32 -0.05 9.91 -5.67
N TYR A 33 0.41 11.12 -6.00
CA TYR A 33 1.85 11.40 -6.04
C TYR A 33 2.52 11.15 -4.68
N GLU A 34 1.79 11.40 -3.57
CA GLU A 34 2.37 11.26 -2.24
C GLU A 34 2.55 9.81 -1.84
N GLY A 35 1.69 8.93 -2.32
CA GLY A 35 1.75 7.53 -1.94
C GLY A 35 0.38 6.91 -1.83
N LEU A 36 0.22 6.00 -0.87
CA LEU A 36 -0.93 5.14 -0.74
C LEU A 36 -1.79 5.55 0.44
N PHE A 37 -3.10 5.59 0.22
CA PHE A 37 -4.06 6.05 1.22
C PHE A 37 -5.04 4.96 1.60
N ASN A 38 -5.44 4.98 2.86
CA ASN A 38 -6.58 4.22 3.36
C ASN A 38 -7.45 5.14 4.19
N ASN A 39 -8.69 4.70 4.45
CA ASN A 39 -9.63 5.51 5.23
C ASN A 39 -9.74 5.04 6.67
N ALA A 40 -9.11 3.92 7.02
CA ALA A 40 -9.15 3.38 8.36
C ALA A 40 -7.75 3.28 8.91
N TYR A 41 -7.51 3.92 10.04
CA TYR A 41 -6.22 3.80 10.70
C TYR A 41 -6.06 2.42 11.30
N LEU A 42 -7.09 1.99 12.02
CA LEU A 42 -7.09 0.62 12.58
C LEU A 42 -7.13 -0.37 11.43
N GLY A 43 -6.40 -1.43 11.54
CA GLY A 43 -6.30 -2.43 10.49
C GLY A 43 -5.26 -2.09 9.44
N THR A 44 -4.88 -0.81 9.34
CA THR A 44 -3.87 -0.39 8.38
C THR A 44 -2.46 -0.48 8.97
N GLU A 45 -2.34 -0.29 10.28
CA GLU A 45 -1.03 -0.31 10.91
C GLU A 45 -0.35 -1.67 10.83
N VAL A 46 -1.11 -2.74 11.02
CA VAL A 46 -0.54 -4.09 10.87
C VAL A 46 -0.06 -4.27 9.43
N LYS A 47 -0.86 -3.85 8.46
CA LYS A 47 -0.48 -3.94 7.06
C LYS A 47 0.81 -3.16 6.80
N ARG A 48 0.89 -1.94 7.33
CA ARG A 48 2.07 -1.11 7.14
C ARG A 48 3.33 -1.77 7.68
N ILE A 49 3.22 -2.37 8.87
CA ILE A 49 4.36 -3.03 9.50
C ILE A 49 4.81 -4.23 8.68
N VAL A 50 3.86 -5.06 8.23
CA VAL A 50 4.20 -6.24 7.43
C VAL A 50 4.85 -5.83 6.11
N LEU A 51 4.34 -4.76 5.50
CA LEU A 51 4.92 -4.28 4.24
C LEU A 51 6.35 -3.82 4.42
N GLN A 52 6.67 -3.20 5.54
CA GLN A 52 8.03 -2.78 5.81
C GLN A 52 8.98 -3.96 5.97
N ASN A 53 8.44 -5.11 6.37
CA ASN A 53 9.23 -6.33 6.56
C ASN A 53 9.24 -7.23 5.33
N ALA A 54 8.54 -6.84 4.27
CA ALA A 54 8.51 -7.64 3.05
C ALA A 54 9.73 -7.29 2.21
N GLU A 55 10.34 -8.31 1.61
CA GLU A 55 11.46 -8.08 0.71
C GLU A 55 10.97 -7.37 -0.55
N LYS A 56 9.83 -7.79 -1.07
CA LYS A 56 9.19 -7.15 -2.21
C LYS A 56 7.72 -6.95 -1.91
N SER A 57 7.17 -5.82 -2.34
CA SER A 57 5.76 -5.53 -2.13
C SER A 57 5.12 -5.15 -3.46
N VAL A 58 3.90 -5.65 -3.69
CA VAL A 58 3.17 -5.44 -4.92
C VAL A 58 1.80 -4.85 -4.61
N LEU A 59 1.58 -3.64 -5.10
CA LEU A 59 0.29 -2.98 -4.97
C LEU A 59 -0.56 -3.33 -6.20
N LEU A 60 -1.72 -3.91 -5.94
CA LEU A 60 -2.70 -4.20 -6.99
C LEU A 60 -3.80 -3.17 -6.89
N ALA A 61 -4.02 -2.39 -7.94
CA ALA A 61 -4.99 -1.32 -7.90
C ALA A 61 -5.64 -1.16 -9.27
N ASP A 62 -6.94 -0.97 -9.27
CA ASP A 62 -7.65 -0.69 -10.51
C ASP A 62 -7.73 0.83 -10.73
N SER A 63 -8.30 1.21 -11.88
CA SER A 63 -8.33 2.61 -12.28
C SER A 63 -9.14 3.49 -11.34
N SER A 64 -10.04 2.91 -10.55
CA SER A 64 -10.83 3.69 -9.61
C SER A 64 -10.00 4.25 -8.46
N LYS A 65 -8.78 3.74 -8.27
CA LYS A 65 -7.91 4.18 -7.18
C LYS A 65 -7.00 5.35 -7.58
N VAL A 66 -6.93 5.66 -8.86
CA VAL A 66 -5.97 6.64 -9.38
C VAL A 66 -6.33 8.04 -8.87
N LEU A 67 -5.34 8.72 -8.28
CA LEU A 67 -5.47 10.08 -7.76
C LEU A 67 -6.58 10.22 -6.73
N LYS A 68 -6.90 9.14 -6.05
CA LYS A 68 -7.91 9.11 -5.02
C LYS A 68 -7.22 9.15 -3.67
N ARG A 69 -7.58 10.12 -2.87
CA ARG A 69 -6.96 10.31 -1.56
C ARG A 69 -7.91 9.87 -0.47
N GLY A 70 -7.34 9.20 0.52
CA GLY A 70 -8.08 8.85 1.72
C GLY A 70 -7.62 9.71 2.88
N ILE A 71 -8.03 9.33 4.07
CA ILE A 71 -7.74 10.09 5.27
C ILE A 71 -6.31 9.85 5.75
N TYR A 72 -5.81 8.64 5.55
CA TYR A 72 -4.55 8.22 6.14
C TYR A 72 -3.57 7.79 5.05
N LEU A 73 -2.47 8.52 4.94
CA LEU A 73 -1.35 8.16 4.06
C LEU A 73 -0.52 7.12 4.79
N PHE A 74 -0.58 5.86 4.36
CA PHE A 74 0.07 4.80 5.12
C PHE A 74 1.39 4.34 4.51
N SER A 75 1.70 4.75 3.31
CA SER A 75 2.96 4.36 2.68
C SER A 75 3.32 5.34 1.59
N THR A 76 4.61 5.65 1.45
CA THR A 76 5.11 6.37 0.30
C THR A 76 5.51 5.36 -0.76
N TRP A 77 5.80 5.85 -1.96
CA TRP A 77 6.17 4.96 -3.06
C TRP A 77 7.51 4.28 -2.84
N ALA A 78 8.36 4.83 -1.98
CA ALA A 78 9.66 4.23 -1.70
C ALA A 78 9.55 2.81 -1.15
N SER A 79 8.42 2.47 -0.52
CA SER A 79 8.22 1.15 0.06
C SER A 79 7.49 0.19 -0.88
N VAL A 80 7.17 0.61 -2.09
CA VAL A 80 6.40 -0.20 -3.04
C VAL A 80 7.32 -0.67 -4.14
N SER A 81 7.45 -1.99 -4.31
CA SER A 81 8.32 -2.54 -5.36
C SER A 81 7.64 -2.46 -6.72
N TYR A 82 6.38 -2.86 -6.79
CA TYR A 82 5.64 -2.90 -8.05
C TYR A 82 4.23 -2.36 -7.87
N LEU A 83 3.79 -1.59 -8.84
CA LEU A 83 2.38 -1.19 -8.95
C LEU A 83 1.82 -1.84 -10.22
N ILE A 84 0.77 -2.63 -10.05
CA ILE A 84 0.10 -3.29 -11.18
C ILE A 84 -1.30 -2.72 -11.28
N THR A 85 -1.62 -2.14 -12.43
CA THR A 85 -2.95 -1.57 -12.67
C THR A 85 -3.54 -2.17 -13.93
N ASP A 86 -4.86 -2.00 -14.07
CA ASP A 86 -5.59 -2.57 -15.21
C ASP A 86 -5.71 -1.58 -16.37
N SER A 87 -5.15 -0.39 -16.23
CA SER A 87 -5.19 0.60 -17.31
C SER A 87 -4.02 1.56 -17.15
N PRO A 88 -3.63 2.24 -18.23
CA PRO A 88 -2.50 3.17 -18.18
C PRO A 88 -2.78 4.34 -17.24
N LEU A 89 -1.75 4.75 -16.53
CA LEU A 89 -1.80 5.90 -15.65
C LEU A 89 -1.50 7.18 -16.43
N PRO A 90 -1.93 8.34 -15.92
CA PRO A 90 -1.44 9.60 -16.46
C PRO A 90 0.10 9.62 -16.46
N ASP A 91 0.69 10.12 -17.53
CA ASP A 91 2.13 10.04 -17.72
C ASP A 91 2.92 10.68 -16.58
N SER A 92 2.47 11.83 -16.10
CA SER A 92 3.19 12.51 -15.02
C SER A 92 3.16 11.71 -13.74
N LEU A 93 2.03 11.07 -13.46
CA LEU A 93 1.90 10.25 -12.25
C LEU A 93 2.79 9.01 -12.37
N ALA A 94 2.73 8.32 -13.50
CA ALA A 94 3.57 7.14 -13.72
C ALA A 94 5.04 7.50 -13.61
N GLY A 95 5.44 8.62 -14.18
CA GLY A 95 6.83 9.07 -14.12
C GLY A 95 7.28 9.36 -12.70
N SER A 96 6.41 9.99 -11.91
CA SER A 96 6.73 10.30 -10.53
C SER A 96 6.87 9.03 -9.69
N ILE A 97 5.99 8.06 -9.92
CA ILE A 97 6.02 6.80 -9.19
C ILE A 97 7.30 6.03 -9.55
N ARG A 98 7.64 5.99 -10.83
CA ARG A 98 8.87 5.31 -11.27
C ARG A 98 10.11 5.99 -10.71
N ALA A 99 10.10 7.32 -10.65
CA ALA A 99 11.22 8.07 -10.11
C ALA A 99 11.46 7.76 -8.64
N ALA A 100 10.43 7.38 -7.92
CA ALA A 100 10.55 6.99 -6.50
C ALA A 100 11.08 5.56 -6.35
N GLY A 101 11.25 4.82 -7.44
CA GLY A 101 11.81 3.48 -7.39
C GLY A 101 10.82 2.35 -7.59
N THR A 102 9.56 2.66 -7.87
CA THR A 102 8.52 1.66 -8.05
C THR A 102 8.40 1.31 -9.54
N ASP A 103 8.39 0.02 -9.86
CA ASP A 103 8.10 -0.41 -11.22
C ASP A 103 6.59 -0.36 -11.44
N VAL A 104 6.18 0.27 -12.53
CA VAL A 104 4.77 0.44 -12.86
C VAL A 104 4.43 -0.46 -14.04
N ILE A 105 3.46 -1.35 -13.83
CA ILE A 105 2.94 -2.25 -14.86
C ILE A 105 1.50 -1.84 -15.09
N ASP A 106 1.28 -1.00 -16.10
CA ASP A 106 -0.04 -0.47 -16.40
C ASP A 106 -0.44 -0.89 -17.80
N ARG A 107 -1.52 -1.65 -17.91
CA ARG A 107 -1.95 -2.19 -19.19
C ARG A 107 -3.34 -1.75 -19.56
#